data_6f46ac35fcd91ba564640793b3fe1220
#
_entry.id   6f46ac35fcd91ba564640793b3fe1220
#
_cell.length_a   1.000
_cell.length_b   1.000
_cell.length_c   1.000
_cell.angle_alpha   90.00
_cell.angle_beta   90.00
_cell.angle_gamma   90.00
#
_symmetry.space_group_name_H-M   'P 1'
#
loop_
_entity.id
_entity.type
_entity.pdbx_description
1 polymer ?
#
loop_
_entity_poly.entity_id
_entity_poly.type
_entity_poly.pdbx_seq_one_letter_code
_entity_poly.pdbx_strand_id
1 'polypeptide(L)'
;MNQVIKSFKNKHILVVGDSILDKTVLTRAIGISLESPTLKTREIEENISFGGASNVAKNVLALGAECTFLTLLGKDEYFKNYVELGKELNMMSTMSNRKNTVKSRYWVEKEDVRYKYLQINRGTSAPISENEFSELFSKFKKVLFSVDTVVFVDYDTGVFSNKNNISLMIKAANNAGKATIVNSQISDGENRYPRFAGATLFCMNKVEALSNYPLFTATDAGMKGLCNLLSTDVCVTLGDEGCIASISGTTIKIPANFVEPIDPTGAGDSFLAALSVSLPEQDFR
;
A
#
# COMPACT_ATOMS: atom_id res chain seq x y z
N MET A 1 23.70 8.18 -7.23
CA MET A 1 22.27 8.59 -7.34
C MET A 1 21.76 8.63 -8.77
N ASN A 2 22.36 9.37 -9.69
CA ASN A 2 21.86 9.42 -11.10
C ASN A 2 21.82 8.10 -11.86
N GLN A 3 22.70 7.13 -11.58
CA GLN A 3 22.69 5.82 -12.26
C GLN A 3 21.54 4.95 -11.77
N VAL A 4 21.26 4.94 -10.46
CA VAL A 4 20.14 4.18 -9.86
C VAL A 4 18.81 4.70 -10.40
N ILE A 5 18.59 6.03 -10.41
CA ILE A 5 17.36 6.62 -10.97
C ILE A 5 17.22 6.29 -12.47
N LYS A 6 18.31 6.28 -13.22
CA LYS A 6 18.29 5.91 -14.65
C LYS A 6 17.94 4.45 -14.90
N SER A 7 18.21 3.56 -13.93
CA SER A 7 17.87 2.14 -14.07
C SER A 7 16.38 1.85 -13.85
N PHE A 8 15.63 2.75 -13.19
CA PHE A 8 14.20 2.54 -12.91
C PHE A 8 13.38 2.26 -14.15
N LYS A 9 13.68 2.92 -15.27
CA LYS A 9 12.98 2.71 -16.56
C LYS A 9 13.12 1.31 -17.14
N ASN A 10 14.06 0.52 -16.63
CA ASN A 10 14.29 -0.86 -17.06
C ASN A 10 13.64 -1.87 -16.08
N LYS A 11 12.96 -1.38 -15.07
CA LYS A 11 12.29 -2.22 -14.06
C LYS A 11 10.82 -2.40 -14.38
N HIS A 12 10.33 -3.59 -14.17
CA HIS A 12 8.92 -3.93 -14.25
C HIS A 12 8.44 -4.48 -12.90
N ILE A 13 7.55 -3.75 -12.25
CA ILE A 13 7.05 -4.10 -10.92
C ILE A 13 5.63 -4.66 -11.03
N LEU A 14 5.39 -5.80 -10.38
CA LEU A 14 4.05 -6.32 -10.16
C LEU A 14 3.54 -5.87 -8.80
N VAL A 15 2.58 -4.97 -8.78
CA VAL A 15 1.85 -4.59 -7.56
C VAL A 15 0.60 -5.44 -7.46
N VAL A 16 0.44 -6.15 -6.35
CA VAL A 16 -0.73 -6.99 -6.06
C VAL A 16 -1.35 -6.51 -4.77
N GLY A 17 -2.64 -6.24 -4.76
CA GLY A 17 -3.25 -5.88 -3.48
C GLY A 17 -4.59 -5.18 -3.54
N ASP A 18 -4.92 -4.63 -2.39
CA ASP A 18 -6.17 -3.98 -2.10
C ASP A 18 -6.26 -2.62 -2.76
N SER A 19 -7.13 -2.52 -3.76
CA SER A 19 -7.42 -1.26 -4.44
C SER A 19 -8.36 -0.40 -3.60
N ILE A 20 -8.01 0.86 -3.43
CA ILE A 20 -8.78 1.84 -2.68
C ILE A 20 -8.97 3.08 -3.55
N LEU A 21 -10.14 3.70 -3.47
CA LEU A 21 -10.35 5.07 -3.92
C LEU A 21 -10.35 6.00 -2.71
N ASP A 22 -9.49 7.01 -2.75
CA ASP A 22 -9.49 8.11 -1.80
C ASP A 22 -10.34 9.24 -2.36
N LYS A 23 -11.49 9.47 -1.71
CA LYS A 23 -12.43 10.54 -2.04
C LYS A 23 -12.25 11.68 -1.05
N THR A 24 -11.85 12.83 -1.52
CA THR A 24 -11.73 14.05 -0.72
C THR A 24 -12.88 14.99 -1.06
N VAL A 25 -13.63 15.39 -0.06
CA VAL A 25 -14.72 16.35 -0.19
C VAL A 25 -14.36 17.58 0.62
N LEU A 26 -14.12 18.69 -0.07
CA LEU A 26 -13.88 19.99 0.56
C LEU A 26 -15.21 20.70 0.76
N THR A 27 -15.47 21.16 1.95
CA THR A 27 -16.71 21.85 2.30
C THR A 27 -16.44 23.18 3.00
N ARG A 28 -17.39 24.10 2.98
CA ARG A 28 -17.36 25.35 3.74
C ARG A 28 -18.46 25.35 4.81
N ALA A 29 -18.10 25.67 6.04
CA ALA A 29 -19.08 25.83 7.13
C ALA A 29 -20.04 26.97 6.81
N ILE A 30 -21.35 26.71 6.93
CA ILE A 30 -22.42 27.70 6.69
C ILE A 30 -23.32 27.88 7.92
N GLY A 31 -22.99 27.25 9.05
CA GLY A 31 -23.71 27.35 10.30
C GLY A 31 -24.04 26.01 10.93
N ILE A 32 -25.05 26.02 11.78
CA ILE A 32 -25.57 24.83 12.47
C ILE A 32 -26.98 24.54 11.93
N SER A 33 -27.36 23.29 11.86
CA SER A 33 -28.71 22.88 11.48
C SER A 33 -29.73 23.41 12.50
N LEU A 34 -30.90 23.79 12.04
CA LEU A 34 -32.00 24.21 12.91
C LEU A 34 -32.68 23.03 13.62
N GLU A 35 -32.56 21.83 13.07
CA GLU A 35 -33.19 20.61 13.58
C GLU A 35 -32.39 19.87 14.62
N SER A 36 -31.06 20.07 14.61
CA SER A 36 -30.13 19.39 15.53
C SER A 36 -28.81 20.17 15.60
N PRO A 37 -28.00 20.02 16.68
CA PRO A 37 -26.71 20.70 16.83
C PRO A 37 -25.65 20.07 15.88
N THR A 38 -25.95 19.99 14.59
CA THR A 38 -25.12 19.38 13.57
C THR A 38 -24.50 20.48 12.71
N LEU A 39 -23.18 20.37 12.44
CA LEU A 39 -22.48 21.27 11.55
C LEU A 39 -23.11 21.21 10.15
N LYS A 40 -23.53 22.35 9.65
CA LYS A 40 -24.06 22.49 8.27
C LYS A 40 -22.97 23.04 7.38
N THR A 41 -22.67 22.29 6.32
CA THR A 41 -21.64 22.66 5.36
C THR A 41 -22.19 22.69 3.93
N ARG A 42 -21.49 23.41 3.05
CA ARG A 42 -21.73 23.40 1.60
C ARG A 42 -20.50 22.80 0.93
N GLU A 43 -20.70 21.82 0.07
CA GLU A 43 -19.62 21.26 -0.75
C GLU A 43 -19.05 22.33 -1.69
N ILE A 44 -17.72 22.37 -1.79
CA ILE A 44 -16.95 23.24 -2.68
C ILE A 44 -16.38 22.43 -3.83
N GLU A 45 -15.75 21.30 -3.47
CA GLU A 45 -14.99 20.46 -4.41
C GLU A 45 -15.03 19.00 -3.96
N GLU A 46 -15.12 18.11 -4.93
CA GLU A 46 -14.94 16.67 -4.73
C GLU A 46 -13.82 16.18 -5.65
N ASN A 47 -12.88 15.46 -5.09
CA ASN A 47 -11.79 14.82 -5.83
C ASN A 47 -11.71 13.34 -5.48
N ILE A 48 -11.50 12.49 -6.50
CA ILE A 48 -11.29 11.06 -6.34
C ILE A 48 -9.94 10.70 -6.93
N SER A 49 -9.11 10.03 -6.14
CA SER A 49 -7.77 9.56 -6.53
C SER A 49 -7.55 8.11 -6.14
N PHE A 50 -6.50 7.51 -6.66
CA PHE A 50 -6.07 6.19 -6.20
C PHE A 50 -5.46 6.25 -4.79
N GLY A 51 -5.79 5.23 -3.98
CA GLY A 51 -5.23 4.93 -2.67
C GLY A 51 -4.84 3.45 -2.58
N GLY A 52 -4.22 3.05 -1.48
CA GLY A 52 -3.78 1.68 -1.27
C GLY A 52 -2.85 1.17 -2.38
N ALA A 53 -3.03 -0.09 -2.78
CA ALA A 53 -2.20 -0.72 -3.81
C ALA A 53 -2.21 0.04 -5.15
N SER A 54 -3.34 0.65 -5.51
CA SER A 54 -3.43 1.47 -6.73
C SER A 54 -2.58 2.74 -6.67
N ASN A 55 -2.41 3.34 -5.48
CA ASN A 55 -1.51 4.48 -5.30
C ASN A 55 -0.04 4.05 -5.40
N VAL A 56 0.34 2.89 -4.84
CA VAL A 56 1.69 2.32 -5.01
C VAL A 56 1.99 2.12 -6.50
N ALA A 57 1.06 1.49 -7.24
CA ALA A 57 1.23 1.25 -8.68
C ALA A 57 1.42 2.56 -9.47
N LYS A 58 0.64 3.60 -9.15
CA LYS A 58 0.78 4.93 -9.77
C LYS A 58 2.13 5.58 -9.46
N ASN A 59 2.61 5.45 -8.21
CA ASN A 59 3.94 5.96 -7.83
C ASN A 59 5.07 5.22 -8.55
N VAL A 60 4.96 3.90 -8.77
CA VAL A 60 5.94 3.13 -9.57
C VAL A 60 6.04 3.69 -10.99
N LEU A 61 4.89 3.96 -11.65
CA LEU A 61 4.88 4.58 -12.98
C LEU A 61 5.48 5.99 -12.96
N ALA A 62 5.16 6.80 -11.95
CA ALA A 62 5.69 8.16 -11.82
C ALA A 62 7.22 8.18 -11.63
N LEU A 63 7.81 7.12 -11.09
CA LEU A 63 9.26 6.92 -11.00
C LEU A 63 9.90 6.49 -12.33
N GLY A 64 9.09 6.23 -13.37
CA GLY A 64 9.52 5.86 -14.71
C GLY A 64 9.72 4.37 -14.93
N ALA A 65 9.32 3.51 -14.00
CA ALA A 65 9.34 2.06 -14.14
C ALA A 65 8.05 1.55 -14.80
N GLU A 66 8.08 0.36 -15.40
CA GLU A 66 6.86 -0.34 -15.81
C GLU A 66 6.15 -0.91 -14.58
N CYS A 67 4.82 -0.90 -14.62
CA CYS A 67 3.99 -1.44 -13.55
C CYS A 67 2.84 -2.27 -14.11
N THR A 68 2.71 -3.51 -13.64
CA THR A 68 1.46 -4.26 -13.76
C THR A 68 0.76 -4.23 -12.41
N PHE A 69 -0.50 -3.83 -12.39
CA PHE A 69 -1.31 -3.75 -11.17
C PHE A 69 -2.38 -4.85 -11.18
N LEU A 70 -2.32 -5.77 -10.23
CA LEU A 70 -3.23 -6.90 -10.08
C LEU A 70 -4.11 -6.74 -8.84
N THR A 71 -5.43 -6.69 -9.03
CA THR A 71 -6.39 -6.42 -7.95
C THR A 71 -7.76 -7.04 -8.21
N LEU A 72 -8.68 -6.91 -7.22
CA LEU A 72 -10.09 -7.18 -7.38
C LEU A 72 -10.87 -5.88 -7.50
N LEU A 73 -11.86 -5.84 -8.39
CA LEU A 73 -12.77 -4.72 -8.55
C LEU A 73 -14.23 -5.15 -8.50
N GLY A 74 -15.04 -4.39 -7.78
CA GLY A 74 -16.49 -4.52 -7.76
C GLY A 74 -17.16 -3.83 -8.95
N LYS A 75 -18.32 -4.33 -9.37
CA LYS A 75 -19.18 -3.69 -10.40
C LYS A 75 -20.19 -2.73 -9.77
N ASP A 76 -19.73 -1.76 -9.02
CA ASP A 76 -20.58 -0.74 -8.41
C ASP A 76 -20.41 0.64 -9.10
N GLU A 77 -21.03 1.69 -8.54
CA GLU A 77 -20.98 3.05 -9.07
C GLU A 77 -19.57 3.65 -9.18
N TYR A 78 -18.60 3.12 -8.41
CA TYR A 78 -17.20 3.55 -8.44
C TYR A 78 -16.34 2.83 -9.48
N PHE A 79 -16.85 1.79 -10.13
CA PHE A 79 -16.10 1.05 -11.16
C PHE A 79 -15.60 1.97 -12.27
N LYS A 80 -16.42 2.92 -12.70
CA LYS A 80 -16.06 3.91 -13.73
C LYS A 80 -14.82 4.72 -13.37
N ASN A 81 -14.64 5.05 -12.07
CA ASN A 81 -13.48 5.79 -11.60
C ASN A 81 -12.19 4.98 -11.78
N TYR A 82 -12.24 3.67 -11.52
CA TYR A 82 -11.10 2.78 -11.79
C TYR A 82 -10.76 2.69 -13.27
N VAL A 83 -11.77 2.62 -14.14
CA VAL A 83 -11.55 2.60 -15.60
C VAL A 83 -10.92 3.91 -16.07
N GLU A 84 -11.36 5.04 -15.53
CA GLU A 84 -10.86 6.35 -15.93
C GLU A 84 -9.46 6.64 -15.40
N LEU A 85 -9.26 6.48 -14.09
CA LEU A 85 -7.97 6.68 -13.44
C LEU A 85 -6.92 5.63 -13.87
N GLY A 86 -7.37 4.43 -14.24
CA GLY A 86 -6.52 3.30 -14.61
C GLY A 86 -6.08 3.28 -16.06
N LYS A 87 -6.40 4.30 -16.88
CA LYS A 87 -6.04 4.34 -18.31
C LYS A 87 -4.54 4.22 -18.57
N GLU A 88 -3.71 4.74 -17.67
CA GLU A 88 -2.25 4.71 -17.74
C GLU A 88 -1.64 3.50 -17.03
N LEU A 89 -2.45 2.76 -16.26
CA LEU A 89 -2.02 1.56 -15.54
C LEU A 89 -2.27 0.32 -16.39
N ASN A 90 -1.28 -0.55 -16.51
CA ASN A 90 -1.51 -1.92 -16.97
C ASN A 90 -2.23 -2.70 -15.86
N MET A 91 -3.55 -2.46 -15.75
CA MET A 91 -4.37 -3.01 -14.67
C MET A 91 -5.02 -4.33 -15.08
N MET A 92 -4.71 -5.37 -14.33
CA MET A 92 -5.32 -6.71 -14.44
C MET A 92 -6.26 -6.92 -13.27
N SER A 93 -7.56 -6.76 -13.48
CA SER A 93 -8.54 -6.94 -12.42
C SER A 93 -9.28 -8.25 -12.52
N THR A 94 -9.57 -8.87 -11.37
CA THR A 94 -10.59 -9.91 -11.24
C THR A 94 -11.88 -9.25 -10.78
N MET A 95 -12.96 -9.53 -11.49
CA MET A 95 -14.27 -8.95 -11.17
C MET A 95 -14.91 -9.67 -10.00
N SER A 96 -15.46 -8.89 -9.06
CA SER A 96 -16.07 -9.37 -7.83
C SER A 96 -17.47 -8.79 -7.65
N ASN A 97 -18.32 -9.50 -6.91
CA ASN A 97 -19.63 -8.99 -6.49
C ASN A 97 -19.55 -8.09 -5.24
N ARG A 98 -18.36 -7.88 -4.69
CA ARG A 98 -18.14 -6.98 -3.57
C ARG A 98 -18.22 -5.50 -4.00
N LYS A 99 -18.43 -4.63 -3.03
CA LYS A 99 -18.32 -3.18 -3.25
C LYS A 99 -16.84 -2.78 -3.30
N ASN A 100 -16.50 -1.83 -4.17
CA ASN A 100 -15.19 -1.20 -4.17
C ASN A 100 -14.92 -0.48 -2.85
N THR A 101 -13.68 -0.52 -2.40
CA THR A 101 -13.27 0.18 -1.18
C THR A 101 -13.06 1.66 -1.48
N VAL A 102 -13.76 2.51 -0.72
CA VAL A 102 -13.66 3.98 -0.83
C VAL A 102 -13.46 4.56 0.56
N LYS A 103 -12.43 5.37 0.73
CA LYS A 103 -12.18 6.16 1.94
C LYS A 103 -12.55 7.60 1.67
N SER A 104 -13.73 8.03 2.11
CA SER A 104 -14.22 9.40 1.93
C SER A 104 -13.78 10.27 3.10
N ARG A 105 -12.99 11.31 2.82
CA ARG A 105 -12.49 12.27 3.80
C ARG A 105 -13.15 13.60 3.57
N TYR A 106 -13.87 14.09 4.57
CA TYR A 106 -14.57 15.36 4.54
C TYR A 106 -13.76 16.40 5.29
N TRP A 107 -13.39 17.44 4.57
CA TRP A 107 -12.66 18.60 5.07
C TRP A 107 -13.58 19.79 5.15
N VAL A 108 -13.42 20.58 6.17
CA VAL A 108 -14.11 21.86 6.26
C VAL A 108 -13.07 22.98 6.22
N GLU A 109 -13.39 23.97 5.38
CA GLU A 109 -12.63 25.21 5.27
C GLU A 109 -13.36 26.33 5.99
N LYS A 110 -12.63 27.03 6.82
CA LYS A 110 -13.08 28.29 7.44
C LYS A 110 -11.90 29.26 7.42
N GLU A 111 -12.06 30.38 6.71
CA GLU A 111 -10.97 31.34 6.46
C GLU A 111 -9.79 30.62 5.79
N ASP A 112 -8.57 30.68 6.35
CA ASP A 112 -7.38 30.02 5.81
C ASP A 112 -7.09 28.66 6.47
N VAL A 113 -8.01 28.15 7.32
CA VAL A 113 -7.80 26.89 8.02
C VAL A 113 -8.64 25.78 7.41
N ARG A 114 -7.99 24.65 7.14
CA ARG A 114 -8.64 23.41 6.69
C ARG A 114 -8.42 22.33 7.72
N TYR A 115 -9.48 21.64 8.12
CA TYR A 115 -9.37 20.47 9.00
C TYR A 115 -10.31 19.35 8.57
N LYS A 116 -9.84 18.12 8.73
CA LYS A 116 -10.63 16.93 8.47
C LYS A 116 -11.57 16.69 9.66
N TYR A 117 -12.89 16.68 9.41
CA TYR A 117 -13.87 16.52 10.47
C TYR A 117 -14.61 15.17 10.42
N LEU A 118 -14.58 14.47 9.27
CA LEU A 118 -15.24 13.18 9.14
C LEU A 118 -14.49 12.31 8.14
N GLN A 119 -14.39 11.01 8.43
CA GLN A 119 -13.96 10.00 7.48
C GLN A 119 -14.98 8.87 7.45
N ILE A 120 -15.42 8.49 6.25
CA ILE A 120 -16.32 7.37 6.03
C ILE A 120 -15.58 6.33 5.20
N ASN A 121 -15.47 5.12 5.71
CA ASN A 121 -14.90 3.99 4.97
C ASN A 121 -16.05 3.14 4.44
N ARG A 122 -16.01 2.89 3.13
CA ARG A 122 -16.89 1.95 2.43
C ARG A 122 -16.06 0.79 1.93
N GLY A 123 -16.62 -0.39 1.89
CA GLY A 123 -15.97 -1.60 1.42
C GLY A 123 -16.26 -2.78 2.32
N THR A 124 -15.48 -3.82 2.21
CA THR A 124 -15.59 -5.03 3.01
C THR A 124 -14.22 -5.66 3.24
N SER A 125 -13.99 -6.19 4.43
CA SER A 125 -12.84 -7.03 4.76
C SER A 125 -13.14 -8.53 4.61
N ALA A 126 -14.34 -8.89 4.16
CA ALA A 126 -14.70 -10.29 3.95
C ALA A 126 -13.69 -10.97 2.99
N PRO A 127 -13.32 -12.23 3.27
CA PRO A 127 -12.45 -13.00 2.39
C PRO A 127 -12.96 -13.06 0.95
N ILE A 128 -12.04 -13.09 0.00
CA ILE A 128 -12.36 -13.37 -1.40
C ILE A 128 -12.76 -14.86 -1.53
N SER A 129 -13.64 -15.15 -2.49
CA SER A 129 -14.04 -16.53 -2.78
C SER A 129 -12.91 -17.31 -3.46
N GLU A 130 -12.98 -18.64 -3.41
CA GLU A 130 -12.00 -19.51 -4.08
C GLU A 130 -11.96 -19.29 -5.61
N ASN A 131 -13.10 -18.99 -6.23
CA ASN A 131 -13.15 -18.66 -7.66
C ASN A 131 -12.44 -17.35 -7.97
N GLU A 132 -12.66 -16.30 -7.18
CA GLU A 132 -11.98 -15.02 -7.31
C GLU A 132 -10.46 -15.18 -7.10
N PHE A 133 -10.07 -15.96 -6.10
CA PHE A 133 -8.66 -16.26 -5.88
C PHE A 133 -8.06 -17.05 -7.05
N SER A 134 -8.73 -18.09 -7.54
CA SER A 134 -8.25 -18.90 -8.65
C SER A 134 -8.00 -18.07 -9.91
N GLU A 135 -8.91 -17.15 -10.23
CA GLU A 135 -8.76 -16.21 -11.34
C GLU A 135 -7.60 -15.24 -11.12
N LEU A 136 -7.53 -14.62 -9.92
CA LEU A 136 -6.45 -13.72 -9.53
C LEU A 136 -5.08 -14.41 -9.62
N PHE A 137 -4.97 -15.61 -9.07
CA PHE A 137 -3.74 -16.40 -9.06
C PHE A 137 -3.33 -16.87 -10.46
N SER A 138 -4.29 -17.17 -11.33
CA SER A 138 -4.02 -17.47 -12.74
C SER A 138 -3.39 -16.26 -13.45
N LYS A 139 -3.94 -15.05 -13.23
CA LYS A 139 -3.39 -13.80 -13.76
C LYS A 139 -2.01 -13.50 -13.19
N PHE A 140 -1.84 -13.68 -11.87
CA PHE A 140 -0.56 -13.54 -11.17
C PHE A 140 0.53 -14.38 -11.83
N LYS A 141 0.28 -15.68 -12.03
CA LYS A 141 1.25 -16.59 -12.65
C LYS A 141 1.61 -16.21 -14.10
N LYS A 142 0.67 -15.65 -14.86
CA LYS A 142 0.91 -15.25 -16.26
C LYS A 142 1.94 -14.12 -16.36
N VAL A 143 1.92 -13.17 -15.43
CA VAL A 143 2.81 -11.99 -15.47
C VAL A 143 4.11 -12.19 -14.69
N LEU A 144 4.17 -13.20 -13.84
CA LEU A 144 5.26 -13.39 -12.89
C LEU A 144 6.64 -13.47 -13.54
N PHE A 145 6.75 -14.07 -14.75
CA PHE A 145 8.03 -14.21 -15.44
C PHE A 145 8.50 -12.93 -16.13
N SER A 146 7.60 -11.97 -16.37
CA SER A 146 7.91 -10.70 -17.04
C SER A 146 8.25 -9.56 -16.09
N VAL A 147 8.18 -9.77 -14.78
CA VAL A 147 8.41 -8.73 -13.76
C VAL A 147 9.71 -8.99 -13.01
N ASP A 148 10.27 -7.94 -12.40
CA ASP A 148 11.51 -8.03 -11.61
C ASP A 148 11.20 -8.24 -10.12
N THR A 149 10.20 -7.53 -9.61
CA THR A 149 9.82 -7.51 -8.20
C THR A 149 8.30 -7.62 -8.06
N VAL A 150 7.85 -8.32 -7.03
CA VAL A 150 6.44 -8.40 -6.63
C VAL A 150 6.23 -7.63 -5.34
N VAL A 151 5.27 -6.72 -5.33
CA VAL A 151 4.88 -5.93 -4.15
C VAL A 151 3.49 -6.34 -3.72
N PHE A 152 3.35 -6.88 -2.52
CA PHE A 152 2.07 -7.19 -1.88
C PHE A 152 1.65 -6.03 -0.99
N VAL A 153 0.47 -5.47 -1.23
CA VAL A 153 -0.06 -4.30 -0.51
C VAL A 153 -1.41 -4.65 0.12
N ASP A 154 -1.39 -4.88 1.42
CA ASP A 154 -2.52 -5.36 2.21
C ASP A 154 -3.12 -4.24 3.08
N TYR A 155 -4.33 -3.83 2.74
CA TYR A 155 -5.13 -2.85 3.48
C TYR A 155 -6.34 -3.47 4.19
N ASP A 156 -6.32 -4.81 4.35
CA ASP A 156 -7.40 -5.59 4.97
C ASP A 156 -8.75 -5.43 4.28
N THR A 157 -8.77 -5.36 2.96
CA THR A 157 -10.01 -5.35 2.20
C THR A 157 -10.36 -6.71 1.61
N GLY A 158 -9.70 -7.77 2.10
CA GLY A 158 -10.06 -9.18 1.88
C GLY A 158 -9.25 -9.93 0.83
N VAL A 159 -8.39 -9.26 0.03
CA VAL A 159 -7.53 -9.94 -0.96
C VAL A 159 -6.58 -10.93 -0.26
N PHE A 160 -6.02 -10.52 0.88
CA PHE A 160 -5.04 -11.30 1.65
C PHE A 160 -5.58 -11.87 2.96
N SER A 161 -6.87 -12.19 3.04
CA SER A 161 -7.48 -12.76 4.25
C SER A 161 -7.16 -14.24 4.46
N ASN A 162 -6.91 -15.00 3.39
CA ASN A 162 -6.59 -16.43 3.47
C ASN A 162 -5.07 -16.66 3.43
N LYS A 163 -4.51 -17.13 4.56
CA LYS A 163 -3.07 -17.42 4.72
C LYS A 163 -2.54 -18.43 3.69
N ASN A 164 -3.34 -19.45 3.32
CA ASN A 164 -2.92 -20.43 2.33
C ASN A 164 -2.75 -19.80 0.94
N ASN A 165 -3.67 -18.90 0.57
CA ASN A 165 -3.62 -18.17 -0.69
C ASN A 165 -2.39 -17.28 -0.77
N ILE A 166 -2.06 -16.56 0.31
CA ILE A 166 -0.84 -15.75 0.43
C ILE A 166 0.40 -16.64 0.25
N SER A 167 0.46 -17.78 0.97
CA SER A 167 1.57 -18.73 0.89
C SER A 167 1.77 -19.25 -0.54
N LEU A 168 0.69 -19.53 -1.27
CA LEU A 168 0.77 -19.97 -2.67
C LEU A 168 1.38 -18.89 -3.57
N MET A 169 0.99 -17.62 -3.38
CA MET A 169 1.53 -16.50 -4.17
C MET A 169 3.00 -16.26 -3.87
N ILE A 170 3.40 -16.25 -2.59
CA ILE A 170 4.81 -16.07 -2.19
C ILE A 170 5.67 -17.23 -2.71
N LYS A 171 5.24 -18.47 -2.56
CA LYS A 171 5.96 -19.63 -3.09
C LYS A 171 6.11 -19.58 -4.60
N ALA A 172 5.08 -19.15 -5.33
CA ALA A 172 5.16 -19.00 -6.77
C ALA A 172 6.17 -17.92 -7.19
N ALA A 173 6.21 -16.78 -6.47
CA ALA A 173 7.19 -15.72 -6.71
C ALA A 173 8.61 -16.20 -6.41
N ASN A 174 8.83 -16.85 -5.27
CA ASN A 174 10.13 -17.39 -4.88
C ASN A 174 10.63 -18.45 -5.87
N ASN A 175 9.76 -19.35 -6.33
CA ASN A 175 10.10 -20.37 -7.33
C ASN A 175 10.47 -19.76 -8.69
N ALA A 176 9.93 -18.56 -8.99
CA ALA A 176 10.29 -17.80 -10.19
C ALA A 176 11.52 -16.90 -9.98
N GLY A 177 12.18 -16.96 -8.81
CA GLY A 177 13.34 -16.15 -8.47
C GLY A 177 13.04 -14.66 -8.31
N LYS A 178 11.79 -14.30 -7.95
CA LYS A 178 11.37 -12.90 -7.81
C LYS A 178 11.45 -12.44 -6.36
N ALA A 179 12.06 -11.27 -6.15
CA ALA A 179 11.99 -10.60 -4.86
C ALA A 179 10.54 -10.20 -4.54
N THR A 180 10.17 -10.36 -3.26
CA THR A 180 8.82 -10.04 -2.79
C THR A 180 8.90 -9.02 -1.67
N ILE A 181 8.22 -7.89 -1.81
CA ILE A 181 8.08 -6.85 -0.78
C ILE A 181 6.66 -6.86 -0.27
N VAL A 182 6.48 -6.75 1.03
CA VAL A 182 5.17 -6.69 1.66
C VAL A 182 5.02 -5.41 2.46
N ASN A 183 3.91 -4.72 2.26
CA ASN A 183 3.40 -3.71 3.16
C ASN A 183 1.99 -4.11 3.59
N SER A 184 1.75 -4.21 4.88
CA SER A 184 0.46 -4.63 5.43
C SER A 184 0.08 -3.73 6.60
N GLN A 185 -1.09 -3.10 6.51
CA GLN A 185 -1.59 -2.26 7.59
C GLN A 185 -2.08 -3.08 8.78
N ILE A 186 -1.99 -2.52 9.97
CA ILE A 186 -2.68 -3.03 11.15
C ILE A 186 -4.17 -2.72 10.99
N SER A 187 -4.99 -3.76 11.06
CA SER A 187 -6.44 -3.63 11.08
C SER A 187 -6.99 -4.32 12.31
N ASP A 188 -7.93 -3.66 13.00
CA ASP A 188 -8.57 -4.16 14.21
C ASP A 188 -7.60 -4.68 15.29
N GLY A 189 -6.39 -4.08 15.35
CA GLY A 189 -5.33 -4.46 16.28
C GLY A 189 -4.58 -5.76 15.90
N GLU A 190 -4.92 -6.38 14.78
CA GLU A 190 -4.26 -7.60 14.32
C GLU A 190 -3.00 -7.27 13.48
N ASN A 191 -1.89 -7.91 13.87
CA ASN A 191 -0.67 -7.93 13.09
C ASN A 191 -0.76 -8.98 11.97
N ARG A 192 -0.65 -8.54 10.71
CA ARG A 192 -0.85 -9.38 9.54
C ARG A 192 0.44 -9.83 8.85
N TYR A 193 1.59 -9.22 9.16
CA TYR A 193 2.88 -9.56 8.55
C TYR A 193 3.24 -11.06 8.64
N PRO A 194 2.97 -11.78 9.77
CA PRO A 194 3.25 -13.21 9.84
C PRO A 194 2.49 -14.08 8.84
N ARG A 195 1.42 -13.54 8.21
CA ARG A 195 0.69 -14.24 7.14
C ARG A 195 1.50 -14.33 5.85
N PHE A 196 2.47 -13.41 5.67
CA PHE A 196 3.34 -13.30 4.50
C PHE A 196 4.70 -13.97 4.72
N ALA A 197 4.80 -14.96 5.60
CA ALA A 197 6.03 -15.68 5.86
C ALA A 197 6.65 -16.22 4.56
N GLY A 198 7.98 -16.03 4.41
CA GLY A 198 8.73 -16.38 3.21
C GLY A 198 8.86 -15.27 2.18
N ALA A 199 8.28 -14.08 2.42
CA ALA A 199 8.58 -12.90 1.63
C ALA A 199 10.02 -12.44 1.83
N THR A 200 10.58 -11.75 0.84
CA THR A 200 11.98 -11.28 0.86
C THR A 200 12.17 -10.11 1.82
N LEU A 201 11.25 -9.16 1.83
CA LEU A 201 11.38 -7.92 2.59
C LEU A 201 10.00 -7.46 3.10
N PHE A 202 9.96 -7.07 4.37
CA PHE A 202 8.82 -6.35 4.92
C PHE A 202 9.12 -4.85 4.99
N CYS A 203 8.21 -4.04 4.46
CA CYS A 203 8.24 -2.59 4.58
C CYS A 203 7.09 -2.16 5.49
N MET A 204 7.40 -1.54 6.62
CA MET A 204 6.42 -1.17 7.64
C MET A 204 6.74 0.19 8.26
N ASN A 205 5.75 0.80 8.90
CA ASN A 205 5.98 2.00 9.70
C ASN A 205 6.32 1.63 11.16
N LYS A 206 6.70 2.65 11.95
CA LYS A 206 7.10 2.47 13.36
C LYS A 206 5.98 1.86 14.22
N VAL A 207 4.71 2.21 13.95
CA VAL A 207 3.57 1.66 14.68
C VAL A 207 3.38 0.18 14.37
N GLU A 208 3.49 -0.18 13.10
CA GLU A 208 3.44 -1.56 12.64
C GLU A 208 4.62 -2.39 13.20
N ALA A 209 5.83 -1.81 13.23
CA ALA A 209 7.00 -2.46 13.83
C ALA A 209 6.79 -2.74 15.33
N LEU A 210 6.27 -1.78 16.09
CA LEU A 210 5.95 -1.94 17.51
C LEU A 210 4.82 -2.95 17.75
N SER A 211 3.83 -3.02 16.87
CA SER A 211 2.76 -4.02 16.96
C SER A 211 3.28 -5.45 16.73
N ASN A 212 4.28 -5.60 15.85
CA ASN A 212 4.94 -6.89 15.61
C ASN A 212 5.89 -7.26 16.75
N TYR A 213 6.67 -6.31 17.21
CA TYR A 213 7.70 -6.47 18.23
C TYR A 213 7.63 -5.30 19.22
N PRO A 214 6.92 -5.45 20.35
CA PRO A 214 6.72 -4.37 21.34
C PRO A 214 8.02 -3.79 21.92
N LEU A 215 9.13 -4.54 21.85
CA LEU A 215 10.46 -4.10 22.28
C LEU A 215 11.25 -3.43 21.15
N PHE A 216 10.62 -3.15 20.00
CA PHE A 216 11.29 -2.52 18.87
C PHE A 216 11.85 -1.15 19.24
N THR A 217 13.11 -0.96 18.87
CA THR A 217 13.80 0.34 18.88
C THR A 217 14.48 0.53 17.53
N ALA A 218 14.60 1.79 17.07
CA ALA A 218 15.27 2.11 15.81
C ALA A 218 16.81 2.03 15.94
N THR A 219 17.31 0.88 16.40
CA THR A 219 18.71 0.53 16.62
C THR A 219 19.03 -0.83 15.99
N ASP A 220 20.30 -1.15 15.84
CA ASP A 220 20.74 -2.46 15.33
C ASP A 220 20.14 -3.63 16.15
N ALA A 221 20.14 -3.54 17.47
CA ALA A 221 19.58 -4.58 18.33
C ALA A 221 18.06 -4.74 18.15
N GLY A 222 17.32 -3.61 18.06
CA GLY A 222 15.87 -3.63 17.82
C GLY A 222 15.52 -4.20 16.43
N MET A 223 16.28 -3.84 15.40
CA MET A 223 16.10 -4.39 14.05
C MET A 223 16.40 -5.90 14.00
N LYS A 224 17.47 -6.35 14.62
CA LYS A 224 17.80 -7.79 14.74
C LYS A 224 16.70 -8.57 15.45
N GLY A 225 16.14 -8.02 16.54
CA GLY A 225 15.02 -8.64 17.25
C GLY A 225 13.78 -8.79 16.34
N LEU A 226 13.43 -7.73 15.60
CA LEU A 226 12.29 -7.72 14.69
C LEU A 226 12.50 -8.68 13.49
N CYS A 227 13.66 -8.65 12.86
CA CYS A 227 13.99 -9.55 11.74
C CYS A 227 14.00 -11.02 12.19
N ASN A 228 14.56 -11.33 13.35
CA ASN A 228 14.57 -12.71 13.89
C ASN A 228 13.15 -13.20 14.16
N LEU A 229 12.29 -12.35 14.75
CA LEU A 229 10.90 -12.69 15.03
C LEU A 229 10.13 -12.99 13.75
N LEU A 230 10.31 -12.17 12.71
CA LEU A 230 9.60 -12.28 11.44
C LEU A 230 10.28 -13.21 10.43
N SER A 231 11.53 -13.62 10.71
CA SER A 231 12.36 -14.45 9.82
C SER A 231 12.49 -13.86 8.41
N THR A 232 12.61 -12.53 8.32
CA THR A 232 12.58 -11.78 7.05
C THR A 232 13.39 -10.49 7.23
N ASP A 233 14.00 -9.99 6.17
CA ASP A 233 14.57 -8.64 6.14
C ASP A 233 13.47 -7.59 6.33
N VAL A 234 13.78 -6.49 7.01
CA VAL A 234 12.78 -5.46 7.36
C VAL A 234 13.31 -4.07 7.09
N CYS A 235 12.46 -3.23 6.51
CA CYS A 235 12.63 -1.79 6.41
C CYS A 235 11.52 -1.09 7.20
N VAL A 236 11.89 -0.21 8.13
CA VAL A 236 10.94 0.55 8.97
C VAL A 236 11.06 2.03 8.67
N THR A 237 9.94 2.65 8.25
CA THR A 237 9.82 4.10 8.12
C THR A 237 9.57 4.73 9.48
N LEU A 238 10.26 5.84 9.78
CA LEU A 238 10.27 6.52 11.07
C LEU A 238 9.72 7.94 11.01
N GLY A 239 8.99 8.28 9.95
CA GLY A 239 8.47 9.63 9.70
C GLY A 239 9.60 10.62 9.44
N ASP A 240 9.64 11.69 10.21
CA ASP A 240 10.66 12.75 10.12
C ASP A 240 12.07 12.31 10.53
N GLU A 241 12.21 11.18 11.20
CA GLU A 241 13.51 10.56 11.50
C GLU A 241 14.11 9.79 10.29
N GLY A 242 13.34 9.59 9.21
CA GLY A 242 13.79 8.85 8.03
C GLY A 242 13.39 7.37 8.04
N CYS A 243 14.33 6.48 7.83
CA CYS A 243 14.08 5.04 7.88
C CYS A 243 15.28 4.27 8.42
N ILE A 244 15.02 3.04 8.86
CA ILE A 244 16.02 2.06 9.25
C ILE A 244 15.71 0.73 8.58
N ALA A 245 16.71 0.10 7.99
CA ALA A 245 16.56 -1.20 7.33
C ALA A 245 17.60 -2.18 7.83
N SER A 246 17.23 -3.45 7.94
CA SER A 246 18.17 -4.56 8.14
C SER A 246 18.01 -5.51 6.97
N ILE A 247 19.04 -5.59 6.14
CA ILE A 247 19.10 -6.36 4.91
C ILE A 247 20.29 -7.33 5.02
N SER A 248 20.04 -8.62 4.90
CA SER A 248 21.06 -9.67 5.00
C SER A 248 21.94 -9.51 6.26
N GLY A 249 21.30 -9.15 7.38
CA GLY A 249 21.94 -8.96 8.68
C GLY A 249 22.71 -7.64 8.87
N THR A 250 22.74 -6.77 7.86
CA THR A 250 23.36 -5.43 7.96
C THR A 250 22.29 -4.39 8.22
N THR A 251 22.44 -3.62 9.29
CA THR A 251 21.51 -2.54 9.66
C THR A 251 22.03 -1.19 9.18
N ILE A 252 21.18 -0.43 8.48
CA ILE A 252 21.47 0.92 7.98
C ILE A 252 20.34 1.86 8.41
N LYS A 253 20.67 3.02 9.00
CA LYS A 253 19.74 4.10 9.28
C LYS A 253 19.98 5.25 8.30
N ILE A 254 18.93 5.72 7.62
CA ILE A 254 18.98 6.81 6.65
C ILE A 254 18.10 7.92 7.20
N PRO A 255 18.68 9.11 7.51
CA PRO A 255 17.90 10.23 8.02
C PRO A 255 16.99 10.81 6.92
N ALA A 256 15.86 11.39 7.31
CA ALA A 256 15.00 12.13 6.40
C ALA A 256 15.62 13.48 6.04
N ASN A 257 15.32 13.96 4.85
CA ASN A 257 15.44 15.39 4.57
C ASN A 257 14.25 16.10 5.22
N PHE A 258 14.52 17.20 5.92
CA PHE A 258 13.45 17.98 6.53
C PHE A 258 12.53 18.55 5.45
N VAL A 259 11.24 18.30 5.60
CA VAL A 259 10.16 18.93 4.83
C VAL A 259 9.02 19.26 5.79
N GLU A 260 8.33 20.37 5.57
CA GLU A 260 7.12 20.70 6.29
C GLU A 260 5.94 19.95 5.64
N PRO A 261 5.33 18.95 6.31
CA PRO A 261 4.31 18.14 5.68
C PRO A 261 2.98 18.91 5.62
N ILE A 262 2.38 18.99 4.44
CA ILE A 262 1.02 19.51 4.26
C ILE A 262 0.01 18.39 4.53
N ASP A 263 0.21 17.21 3.94
CA ASP A 263 -0.57 15.99 4.18
C ASP A 263 0.36 14.77 4.04
N PRO A 264 0.55 13.95 5.09
CA PRO A 264 1.39 12.76 5.05
C PRO A 264 0.72 11.57 4.35
N THR A 265 -0.53 11.70 3.91
CA THR A 265 -1.27 10.60 3.25
C THR A 265 -0.53 10.16 1.97
N GLY A 266 -0.27 8.85 1.86
CA GLY A 266 0.42 8.27 0.69
C GLY A 266 1.96 8.34 0.73
N ALA A 267 2.56 8.96 1.75
CA ALA A 267 4.04 8.98 1.89
C ALA A 267 4.62 7.55 1.98
N GLY A 268 3.95 6.65 2.72
CA GLY A 268 4.31 5.24 2.79
C GLY A 268 4.23 4.52 1.45
N ASP A 269 3.19 4.80 0.66
CA ASP A 269 3.02 4.23 -0.68
C ASP A 269 4.13 4.68 -1.63
N SER A 270 4.49 5.97 -1.57
CA SER A 270 5.59 6.54 -2.38
C SER A 270 6.94 5.95 -1.97
N PHE A 271 7.18 5.78 -0.66
CA PHE A 271 8.37 5.12 -0.15
C PHE A 271 8.45 3.66 -0.63
N LEU A 272 7.35 2.91 -0.51
CA LEU A 272 7.26 1.52 -0.95
C LEU A 272 7.52 1.38 -2.46
N ALA A 273 6.96 2.27 -3.26
CA ALA A 273 7.20 2.32 -4.70
C ALA A 273 8.69 2.55 -5.02
N ALA A 274 9.31 3.56 -4.38
CA ALA A 274 10.74 3.84 -4.54
C ALA A 274 11.62 2.67 -4.10
N LEU A 275 11.29 2.03 -2.98
CA LEU A 275 11.98 0.83 -2.50
C LEU A 275 11.88 -0.31 -3.53
N SER A 276 10.70 -0.54 -4.11
CA SER A 276 10.46 -1.64 -5.05
C SER A 276 11.28 -1.53 -6.34
N VAL A 277 11.45 -0.32 -6.87
CA VAL A 277 12.23 -0.09 -8.11
C VAL A 277 13.73 -0.02 -7.85
N SER A 278 14.15 0.14 -6.58
CA SER A 278 15.56 0.27 -6.20
C SER A 278 16.21 -1.06 -5.88
N LEU A 279 15.46 -2.15 -5.72
CA LEU A 279 16.02 -3.46 -5.40
C LEU A 279 16.90 -3.97 -6.54
N PRO A 280 18.12 -4.44 -6.25
CA PRO A 280 18.99 -5.08 -7.24
C PRO A 280 18.40 -6.43 -7.69
N GLU A 281 18.71 -6.85 -8.91
CA GLU A 281 18.17 -8.08 -9.53
C GLU A 281 18.71 -9.38 -8.89
N GLN A 282 19.75 -9.34 -8.08
CA GLN A 282 20.50 -10.55 -7.69
C GLN A 282 20.83 -10.73 -6.20
N ASP A 283 20.53 -9.80 -5.29
CA ASP A 283 21.09 -9.83 -3.94
C ASP A 283 20.19 -10.45 -2.84
N PHE A 284 19.10 -11.11 -3.22
CA PHE A 284 18.20 -11.76 -2.25
C PHE A 284 18.17 -13.30 -2.37
N ARG A 285 19.36 -13.91 -2.61
CA ARG A 285 19.49 -15.38 -2.55
C ARG A 285 20.20 -15.84 -1.31
#